data_33cd79af79f1237aba81d1356e3ed6b0
#
_entry.id   33cd79af79f1237aba81d1356e3ed6b0
#
_cell.length_a   1.000
_cell.length_b   1.000
_cell.length_c   1.000
_cell.angle_alpha   90.00
_cell.angle_beta   90.00
_cell.angle_gamma   90.00
#
_symmetry.space_group_name_H-M   'P 1'
#
loop_
_entity.id
_entity.type
_entity.pdbx_description
1 polymer ?
#
loop_
_entity_poly.entity_id
_entity_poly.type
_entity_poly.pdbx_seq_one_letter_code
_entity_poly.pdbx_strand_id
1 'polypeptide(L)'
;MTVVVGVDGSRPSRTALRLAAQEARCRQVPLIAVSAYEPPLGKPAGGYPIGTLHTDDDERVTTESALRDAVSKELGDQANQADLRVSEGLAGHVIIETARQTHAQLIVLAASPGKPMLPGTVSQYVLHKAECPVMLVPSGSPAPQPADQPKGEALR
;
A
#
# COMPACT_ATOMS: atom_id res chain seq x y z
N MET A 1 -1.50 -6.36 -16.52
CA MET A 1 -1.37 -4.93 -16.21
C MET A 1 -2.17 -4.61 -14.98
N THR A 2 -1.60 -3.91 -14.00
CA THR A 2 -2.23 -3.67 -12.70
C THR A 2 -1.91 -2.27 -12.18
N VAL A 3 -2.60 -1.82 -11.13
CA VAL A 3 -2.17 -0.74 -10.25
C VAL A 3 -1.69 -1.36 -8.94
N VAL A 4 -0.50 -1.00 -8.49
CA VAL A 4 0.09 -1.48 -7.24
C VAL A 4 0.11 -0.35 -6.23
N VAL A 5 -0.31 -0.60 -4.99
CA VAL A 5 -0.26 0.36 -3.88
C VAL A 5 0.44 -0.24 -2.67
N GLY A 6 1.41 0.51 -2.12
CA GLY A 6 2.05 0.16 -0.87
C GLY A 6 1.20 0.60 0.32
N VAL A 7 0.93 -0.30 1.26
CA VAL A 7 0.12 -0.07 2.45
C VAL A 7 0.91 -0.46 3.69
N ASP A 8 1.13 0.49 4.59
CA ASP A 8 1.85 0.30 5.85
C ASP A 8 0.96 0.51 7.10
N GLY A 9 -0.35 0.64 6.91
CA GLY A 9 -1.32 0.88 7.97
C GLY A 9 -1.44 2.34 8.42
N SER A 10 -0.58 3.23 7.96
CA SER A 10 -0.65 4.66 8.27
C SER A 10 -1.84 5.36 7.61
N ARG A 11 -2.25 6.52 8.15
CA ARG A 11 -3.29 7.35 7.53
C ARG A 11 -2.96 7.74 6.08
N PRO A 12 -1.74 8.22 5.78
CA PRO A 12 -1.38 8.54 4.40
C PRO A 12 -1.49 7.36 3.46
N SER A 13 -1.10 6.16 3.88
CA SER A 13 -1.21 4.96 3.04
C SER A 13 -2.66 4.58 2.75
N ARG A 14 -3.59 4.85 3.67
CA ARG A 14 -5.03 4.66 3.41
C ARG A 14 -5.57 5.61 2.35
N THR A 15 -5.12 6.87 2.35
CA THR A 15 -5.47 7.82 1.28
C THR A 15 -4.89 7.36 -0.06
N ALA A 16 -3.64 6.89 -0.07
CA ALA A 16 -3.03 6.30 -1.25
C ALA A 16 -3.82 5.08 -1.77
N LEU A 17 -4.31 4.24 -0.87
CA LEU A 17 -5.13 3.07 -1.22
C LEU A 17 -6.44 3.47 -1.92
N ARG A 18 -7.15 4.49 -1.44
CA ARG A 18 -8.37 4.99 -2.09
C ARG A 18 -8.09 5.54 -3.48
N LEU A 19 -7.03 6.33 -3.63
CA LEU A 19 -6.62 6.87 -4.92
C LEU A 19 -6.20 5.76 -5.89
N ALA A 20 -5.45 4.78 -5.42
CA ALA A 20 -5.06 3.63 -6.23
C ALA A 20 -6.27 2.82 -6.71
N ALA A 21 -7.28 2.64 -5.86
CA ALA A 21 -8.53 1.97 -6.24
C ALA A 21 -9.29 2.77 -7.32
N GLN A 22 -9.31 4.09 -7.21
CA GLN A 22 -9.89 4.95 -8.24
C GLN A 22 -9.14 4.83 -9.57
N GLU A 23 -7.81 4.90 -9.54
CA GLU A 23 -6.97 4.73 -10.72
C GLU A 23 -7.15 3.36 -11.39
N ALA A 24 -7.20 2.30 -10.60
CA ALA A 24 -7.42 0.95 -11.10
C ALA A 24 -8.76 0.83 -11.84
N ARG A 25 -9.82 1.42 -11.28
CA ARG A 25 -11.14 1.46 -11.94
C ARG A 25 -11.13 2.28 -13.23
N CYS A 26 -10.53 3.48 -13.20
CA CYS A 26 -10.44 4.33 -14.38
C CYS A 26 -9.67 3.65 -15.52
N ARG A 27 -8.68 2.86 -15.19
CA ARG A 27 -7.86 2.10 -16.14
C ARG A 27 -8.44 0.74 -16.50
N GLN A 28 -9.47 0.30 -15.78
CA GLN A 28 -10.07 -1.04 -15.92
C GLN A 28 -9.05 -2.18 -15.71
N VAL A 29 -8.19 -2.03 -14.73
CA VAL A 29 -7.17 -3.03 -14.36
C VAL A 29 -7.29 -3.43 -12.89
N PRO A 30 -6.80 -4.62 -12.50
CA PRO A 30 -6.80 -5.04 -11.11
C PRO A 30 -5.97 -4.11 -10.20
N LEU A 31 -6.43 -3.96 -8.96
CA LEU A 31 -5.70 -3.33 -7.88
C LEU A 31 -4.97 -4.40 -7.06
N ILE A 32 -3.68 -4.16 -6.78
CA ILE A 32 -2.90 -4.98 -5.86
C ILE A 32 -2.46 -4.11 -4.69
N ALA A 33 -2.89 -4.46 -3.49
CA ALA A 33 -2.46 -3.83 -2.25
C ALA A 33 -1.35 -4.68 -1.61
N VAL A 34 -0.20 -4.06 -1.38
CA VAL A 34 1.02 -4.73 -0.93
C VAL A 34 1.45 -4.20 0.42
N SER A 35 1.72 -5.11 1.34
CA SER A 35 2.44 -4.85 2.59
C SER A 35 3.68 -5.72 2.67
N ALA A 36 4.73 -5.19 3.27
CA ALA A 36 5.95 -5.92 3.57
C ALA A 36 6.10 -6.07 5.07
N TYR A 37 6.68 -7.17 5.49
CA TYR A 37 7.15 -7.37 6.85
C TYR A 37 8.63 -7.76 6.84
N GLU A 38 9.35 -7.30 7.86
CA GLU A 38 10.74 -7.70 8.05
C GLU A 38 10.80 -8.71 9.18
N PRO A 39 11.45 -9.87 8.99
CA PRO A 39 11.64 -10.79 10.08
C PRO A 39 12.43 -10.10 11.19
N PRO A 40 12.15 -10.40 12.46
CA PRO A 40 12.88 -9.81 13.57
C PRO A 40 14.38 -10.09 13.41
N LEU A 41 15.16 -9.03 13.19
CA LEU A 41 16.61 -9.10 13.03
C LEU A 41 17.25 -9.65 14.32
N GLY A 42 17.66 -10.91 14.27
CA GLY A 42 18.55 -11.54 15.22
C GLY A 42 18.05 -11.60 16.67
N LYS A 43 18.12 -12.73 17.30
CA LYS A 43 17.90 -12.85 18.74
C LYS A 43 18.80 -11.85 19.47
N PRO A 44 18.26 -10.90 20.25
CA PRO A 44 19.11 -10.08 21.10
C PRO A 44 19.96 -10.99 21.98
N ALA A 45 21.23 -10.63 22.16
CA ALA A 45 22.20 -11.43 22.92
C ALA A 45 21.80 -11.75 24.37
N GLY A 46 20.65 -11.26 24.84
CA GLY A 46 20.10 -11.48 26.18
C GLY A 46 18.86 -12.39 26.23
N GLY A 47 18.42 -12.99 25.12
CA GLY A 47 17.22 -13.83 25.10
C GLY A 47 15.92 -13.02 25.28
N TYR A 48 14.85 -13.43 24.60
CA TYR A 48 13.50 -12.95 24.95
C TYR A 48 13.04 -13.55 26.27
N PRO A 49 12.23 -12.85 27.06
CA PRO A 49 11.54 -13.46 28.19
C PRO A 49 10.81 -14.73 27.72
N ILE A 50 10.96 -15.80 28.47
CA ILE A 50 10.28 -17.08 28.19
C ILE A 50 8.78 -16.80 28.06
N GLY A 51 8.22 -16.91 26.83
CA GLY A 51 6.79 -16.71 26.55
C GLY A 51 6.45 -15.83 25.34
N THR A 52 7.42 -15.14 24.71
CA THR A 52 7.19 -14.35 23.50
C THR A 52 8.12 -14.81 22.37
N LEU A 53 7.83 -15.99 21.84
CA LEU A 53 8.37 -16.41 20.54
C LEU A 53 7.51 -15.74 19.47
N HIS A 54 7.87 -14.55 19.04
CA HIS A 54 7.39 -14.03 17.78
C HIS A 54 8.08 -14.82 16.66
N THR A 55 7.30 -15.63 15.98
CA THR A 55 7.78 -16.39 14.82
C THR A 55 7.57 -15.55 13.57
N ASP A 56 8.30 -15.84 12.49
CA ASP A 56 8.10 -15.20 11.17
C ASP A 56 6.63 -15.33 10.71
N ASP A 57 5.96 -16.44 11.07
CA ASP A 57 4.54 -16.65 10.83
C ASP A 57 3.66 -15.65 11.57
N ASP A 58 4.00 -15.24 12.78
CA ASP A 58 3.22 -14.27 13.56
C ASP A 58 3.28 -12.88 12.92
N GLU A 59 4.46 -12.45 12.45
CA GLU A 59 4.64 -11.17 11.75
C GLU A 59 3.87 -11.15 10.42
N ARG A 60 3.93 -12.24 9.66
CA ARG A 60 3.19 -12.38 8.42
C ARG A 60 1.68 -12.32 8.66
N VAL A 61 1.17 -13.07 9.62
CA VAL A 61 -0.26 -13.10 9.97
C VAL A 61 -0.75 -11.74 10.46
N THR A 62 0.04 -11.08 11.29
CA THR A 62 -0.28 -9.73 11.80
C THR A 62 -0.34 -8.72 10.66
N THR A 63 0.64 -8.74 9.76
CA THR A 63 0.69 -7.84 8.61
C THR A 63 -0.46 -8.09 7.63
N GLU A 64 -0.79 -9.36 7.39
CA GLU A 64 -1.92 -9.75 6.53
C GLU A 64 -3.26 -9.29 7.12
N SER A 65 -3.47 -9.47 8.41
CA SER A 65 -4.67 -9.01 9.10
C SER A 65 -4.80 -7.48 9.04
N ALA A 66 -3.71 -6.75 9.29
CA ALA A 66 -3.68 -5.29 9.20
C ALA A 66 -3.97 -4.78 7.79
N LEU A 67 -3.41 -5.43 6.77
CA LEU A 67 -3.67 -5.10 5.36
C LEU A 67 -5.14 -5.33 5.00
N ARG A 68 -5.68 -6.48 5.37
CA ARG A 68 -7.09 -6.82 5.13
C ARG A 68 -8.04 -5.84 5.80
N ASP A 69 -7.76 -5.47 7.05
CA ASP A 69 -8.54 -4.47 7.77
C ASP A 69 -8.48 -3.09 7.13
N ALA A 70 -7.31 -2.65 6.69
CA ALA A 70 -7.15 -1.37 6.00
C ALA A 70 -7.95 -1.35 4.69
N VAL A 71 -7.83 -2.40 3.88
CA VAL A 71 -8.55 -2.51 2.60
C VAL A 71 -10.07 -2.56 2.83
N SER A 72 -10.54 -3.34 3.80
CA SER A 72 -11.96 -3.43 4.11
C SER A 72 -12.54 -2.10 4.59
N LYS A 73 -11.81 -1.36 5.45
CA LYS A 73 -12.25 -0.05 5.94
C LYS A 73 -12.29 1.01 4.86
N GLU A 74 -11.32 1.01 3.97
CA GLU A 74 -11.18 2.08 2.98
C GLU A 74 -11.96 1.82 1.69
N LEU A 75 -12.12 0.58 1.28
CA LEU A 75 -12.78 0.22 0.03
C LEU A 75 -14.19 -0.36 0.22
N GLY A 76 -14.57 -0.78 1.43
CA GLY A 76 -15.90 -1.33 1.71
C GLY A 76 -16.27 -2.48 0.77
N ASP A 77 -17.37 -2.38 0.06
CA ASP A 77 -17.86 -3.41 -0.87
C ASP A 77 -16.88 -3.69 -2.03
N GLN A 78 -15.97 -2.76 -2.32
CA GLN A 78 -14.98 -2.89 -3.37
C GLN A 78 -13.70 -3.62 -2.90
N ALA A 79 -13.60 -3.93 -1.61
CA ALA A 79 -12.45 -4.64 -1.05
C ALA A 79 -12.17 -5.99 -1.74
N ASN A 80 -13.22 -6.68 -2.18
CA ASN A 80 -13.13 -7.96 -2.89
C ASN A 80 -12.49 -7.85 -4.29
N GLN A 81 -12.34 -6.64 -4.82
CA GLN A 81 -11.72 -6.39 -6.12
C GLN A 81 -10.21 -6.14 -6.01
N ALA A 82 -9.70 -6.04 -4.79
CA ALA A 82 -8.27 -5.86 -4.54
C ALA A 82 -7.61 -7.21 -4.24
N ASP A 83 -6.49 -7.48 -4.91
CA ASP A 83 -5.59 -8.57 -4.57
C ASP A 83 -4.67 -8.11 -3.43
N LEU A 84 -4.62 -8.86 -2.34
CA LEU A 84 -3.82 -8.54 -1.16
C LEU A 84 -2.55 -9.39 -1.18
N ARG A 85 -1.40 -8.72 -1.11
CA ARG A 85 -0.10 -9.40 -1.06
C ARG A 85 0.70 -8.96 0.15
N VAL A 86 1.19 -9.94 0.87
CA VAL A 86 2.11 -9.76 1.98
C VAL A 86 3.37 -10.55 1.69
N SER A 87 4.51 -9.90 1.75
CA SER A 87 5.79 -10.54 1.49
C SER A 87 6.84 -10.10 2.49
N GLU A 88 7.74 -11.03 2.80
CA GLU A 88 8.93 -10.76 3.59
C GLU A 88 9.92 -9.89 2.81
N GLY A 89 10.51 -8.92 3.47
CA GLY A 89 11.58 -8.09 2.95
C GLY A 89 11.34 -6.60 3.12
N LEU A 90 12.27 -5.81 2.59
CA LEU A 90 12.18 -4.36 2.58
C LEU A 90 11.02 -3.90 1.69
N ALA A 91 10.19 -3.00 2.20
CA ALA A 91 8.98 -2.55 1.52
C ALA A 91 9.22 -2.08 0.07
N GLY A 92 10.28 -1.32 -0.18
CA GLY A 92 10.62 -0.87 -1.53
C GLY A 92 10.91 -2.01 -2.50
N HIS A 93 11.63 -3.03 -2.05
CA HIS A 93 11.92 -4.24 -2.84
C HIS A 93 10.64 -5.02 -3.15
N VAL A 94 9.82 -5.25 -2.15
CA VAL A 94 8.55 -5.99 -2.29
C VAL A 94 7.62 -5.29 -3.27
N ILE A 95 7.50 -3.97 -3.20
CA ILE A 95 6.67 -3.17 -4.11
C ILE A 95 7.18 -3.28 -5.56
N ILE A 96 8.48 -3.09 -5.77
CA ILE A 96 9.09 -3.16 -7.11
C ILE A 96 8.93 -4.56 -7.71
N GLU A 97 9.21 -5.59 -6.92
CA GLU A 97 9.09 -6.98 -7.39
C GLU A 97 7.64 -7.31 -7.75
N THR A 98 6.68 -6.91 -6.92
CA THR A 98 5.26 -7.08 -7.23
C THR A 98 4.87 -6.33 -8.51
N ALA A 99 5.34 -5.11 -8.67
CA ALA A 99 5.06 -4.31 -9.87
C ALA A 99 5.59 -4.96 -11.15
N ARG A 100 6.80 -5.53 -11.10
CA ARG A 100 7.39 -6.27 -12.23
C ARG A 100 6.60 -7.53 -12.56
N GLN A 101 6.33 -8.36 -11.56
CA GLN A 101 5.61 -9.64 -11.73
C GLN A 101 4.21 -9.44 -12.32
N THR A 102 3.58 -8.32 -12.01
CA THR A 102 2.20 -8.05 -12.42
C THR A 102 2.08 -7.07 -13.59
N HIS A 103 3.20 -6.67 -14.16
CA HIS A 103 3.28 -5.67 -15.23
C HIS A 103 2.50 -4.40 -14.86
N ALA A 104 2.83 -3.81 -13.71
CA ALA A 104 2.13 -2.64 -13.21
C ALA A 104 2.20 -1.46 -14.17
N GLN A 105 1.08 -0.79 -14.36
CA GLN A 105 0.98 0.48 -15.11
C GLN A 105 1.19 1.70 -14.22
N LEU A 106 1.04 1.52 -12.92
CA LEU A 106 1.15 2.58 -11.93
C LEU A 106 1.48 1.98 -10.57
N ILE A 107 2.41 2.62 -9.87
CA ILE A 107 2.65 2.40 -8.45
C ILE A 107 2.16 3.63 -7.68
N VAL A 108 1.38 3.42 -6.62
CA VAL A 108 0.87 4.49 -5.75
C VAL A 108 1.46 4.34 -4.36
N LEU A 109 2.03 5.39 -3.84
CA LEU A 109 2.65 5.43 -2.51
C LEU A 109 2.22 6.69 -1.76
N ALA A 110 2.11 6.60 -0.44
CA ALA A 110 2.02 7.78 0.39
C ALA A 110 3.39 8.44 0.54
N ALA A 111 3.43 9.76 0.41
CA ALA A 111 4.60 10.54 0.80
C ALA A 111 4.68 10.61 2.32
N SER A 112 5.86 10.40 2.88
CA SER A 112 6.07 10.55 4.33
C SER A 112 5.97 12.02 4.75
N PRO A 113 5.14 12.36 5.74
CA PRO A 113 5.00 13.74 6.18
C PRO A 113 6.28 14.24 6.85
N GLY A 114 6.72 15.43 6.47
CA GLY A 114 7.65 16.26 7.25
C GLY A 114 9.10 15.79 7.34
N LYS A 115 9.48 14.75 6.64
CA LYS A 115 10.89 14.39 6.51
C LYS A 115 11.38 14.74 5.11
N PRO A 116 12.49 15.46 4.98
CA PRO A 116 13.12 15.57 3.68
C PRO A 116 13.35 14.16 3.15
N MET A 117 13.21 13.96 1.86
CA MET A 117 13.44 12.65 1.23
C MET A 117 14.89 12.23 1.50
N LEU A 118 15.08 11.48 2.58
CA LEU A 118 16.38 10.96 2.93
C LEU A 118 16.71 9.77 2.03
N PRO A 119 18.00 9.62 1.64
CA PRO A 119 18.46 8.40 0.96
C PRO A 119 18.03 7.16 1.74
N GLY A 120 17.41 6.19 1.08
CA GLY A 120 16.96 4.95 1.70
C GLY A 120 15.48 4.91 2.11
N THR A 121 14.69 5.95 1.88
CA THR A 121 13.23 5.86 2.04
C THR A 121 12.61 4.97 0.97
N VAL A 122 11.49 4.33 1.30
CA VAL A 122 10.74 3.47 0.37
C VAL A 122 10.40 4.24 -0.92
N SER A 123 9.91 5.47 -0.80
CA SER A 123 9.54 6.29 -1.96
C SER A 123 10.72 6.56 -2.89
N GLN A 124 11.90 6.89 -2.34
CA GLN A 124 13.10 7.12 -3.16
C GLN A 124 13.56 5.84 -3.85
N TYR A 125 13.58 4.73 -3.13
CA TYR A 125 13.96 3.46 -3.71
C TYR A 125 13.04 3.10 -4.88
N VAL A 126 11.72 3.22 -4.68
CA VAL A 126 10.74 2.92 -5.72
C VAL A 126 10.88 3.87 -6.91
N LEU A 127 11.06 5.18 -6.69
CA LEU A 127 11.27 6.15 -7.78
C LEU A 127 12.50 5.82 -8.64
N HIS A 128 13.58 5.31 -8.03
CA HIS A 128 14.78 4.94 -8.76
C HIS A 128 14.67 3.61 -9.50
N LYS A 129 13.82 2.70 -9.05
CA LYS A 129 13.75 1.31 -9.56
C LYS A 129 12.51 1.01 -10.37
N ALA A 130 11.49 1.87 -10.30
CA ALA A 130 10.24 1.65 -11.00
C ALA A 130 10.41 1.71 -12.52
N GLU A 131 9.77 0.79 -13.22
CA GLU A 131 9.70 0.72 -14.68
C GLU A 131 8.38 1.31 -15.22
N CYS A 132 7.52 1.82 -14.32
CA CYS A 132 6.25 2.47 -14.63
C CYS A 132 6.11 3.78 -13.83
N PRO A 133 5.15 4.64 -14.17
CA PRO A 133 4.87 5.84 -13.41
C PRO A 133 4.62 5.56 -11.93
N VAL A 134 5.08 6.48 -11.07
CA VAL A 134 4.89 6.44 -9.62
C VAL A 134 4.12 7.67 -9.18
N MET A 135 3.00 7.45 -8.50
CA MET A 135 2.20 8.51 -7.90
C MET A 135 2.53 8.60 -6.41
N LEU A 136 3.05 9.73 -5.98
CA LEU A 136 3.24 10.05 -4.56
C LEU A 136 2.08 10.88 -4.05
N VAL A 137 1.38 10.36 -3.05
CA VAL A 137 0.20 11.00 -2.45
C VAL A 137 0.65 11.77 -1.21
N PRO A 138 0.54 13.11 -1.18
CA PRO A 138 0.88 13.90 0.01
C PRO A 138 0.02 13.54 1.21
N SER A 139 0.60 13.62 2.41
CA SER A 139 -0.06 13.23 3.67
C SER A 139 -1.33 14.03 3.99
N GLY A 140 -1.46 15.21 3.47
CA GLY A 140 -2.62 16.10 3.66
C GLY A 140 -3.62 16.05 2.50
N SER A 141 -3.47 15.12 1.56
CA SER A 141 -4.40 15.01 0.44
C SER A 141 -5.80 14.67 0.94
N PRO A 142 -6.83 15.38 0.48
CA PRO A 142 -8.21 15.01 0.76
C PRO A 142 -8.50 13.63 0.19
N ALA A 143 -9.36 12.89 0.86
CA ALA A 143 -9.88 11.65 0.30
C ALA A 143 -10.55 11.94 -1.05
N PRO A 144 -10.41 11.05 -2.05
CA PRO A 144 -11.16 11.19 -3.28
C PRO A 144 -12.65 11.25 -2.93
N GLN A 145 -13.30 12.32 -3.36
CA GLN A 145 -14.75 12.43 -3.22
C GLN A 145 -15.38 11.43 -4.20
N PRO A 146 -16.47 10.75 -3.83
CA PRO A 146 -17.23 10.00 -4.81
C PRO A 146 -17.58 10.98 -5.94
N ALA A 147 -17.36 10.56 -7.18
CA ALA A 147 -17.64 11.37 -8.34
C ALA A 147 -19.04 11.99 -8.16
N ASP A 148 -19.08 13.30 -8.16
CA ASP A 148 -20.31 14.07 -8.01
C ASP A 148 -21.27 13.53 -9.08
N GLN A 149 -22.31 12.84 -8.66
CA GLN A 149 -23.38 12.49 -9.58
C GLN A 149 -23.87 13.83 -10.10
N PRO A 150 -23.95 14.05 -11.42
CA PRO A 150 -24.48 15.28 -11.92
C PRO A 150 -25.85 15.46 -11.28
N LYS A 151 -25.95 16.46 -10.43
CA LYS A 151 -27.25 16.88 -9.90
C LYS A 151 -28.11 17.08 -11.13
N GLY A 152 -29.07 16.19 -11.31
CA GLY A 152 -30.04 16.34 -12.38
C GLY A 152 -30.56 17.77 -12.33
N GLU A 153 -30.11 18.55 -13.27
CA GLU A 153 -30.68 19.86 -13.50
C GLU A 153 -32.14 19.61 -13.79
N ALA A 154 -33.00 19.93 -12.84
CA ALA A 154 -34.41 19.91 -13.06
C ALA A 154 -34.70 20.92 -14.17
N LEU A 155 -34.86 20.45 -15.38
CA LEU A 155 -35.37 21.22 -16.46
C LEU A 155 -36.78 21.68 -16.05
N ARG A 156 -36.88 22.95 -15.80
CA ARG A 156 -38.20 23.61 -15.77
C ARG A 156 -38.62 23.95 -17.17
#